data_67f3d44f21292f7bf1918cebf143793e
#
_entry.id   67f3d44f21292f7bf1918cebf143793e
#
_cell.length_a   1.000
_cell.length_b   1.000
_cell.length_c   1.000
_cell.angle_alpha   90.00
_cell.angle_beta   90.00
_cell.angle_gamma   90.00
#
_symmetry.space_group_name_H-M   'P 1'
#
loop_
_entity.id
_entity.type
_entity.pdbx_description
1 polymer ?
#
loop_
_entity_poly.entity_id
_entity_poly.type
_entity_poly.pdbx_seq_one_letter_code
_entity_poly.pdbx_strand_id
1 'polypeptide(L)'
;MAEQLPVVCIFGAEQIQLYSDTEVSDIEARALDCHCFADDRHLESILIDHRPHVIVSFGVVESFTKLMDAPFETRRRWLHFSDTSNLDHVGREAFLCYLAVCIDTREEEPLVSVFTPTYRTGDRFSRPLTSLKQQTYHNWEWIVWDDSDDDGMTAAMIQAHAKHDHRINLIRSPRHSGIIGDVKYNACALSRGAILAELDHDDELTPDALKVVVAAYKKYPEAGFYYTDYAEVDPQFNPVGYSDGWGFGLGSYRKELFRGHNLYVANTPGISSKTIRHLVAAPNHLRAWRRDTYFKIGGHNRHIHTADDFELMLRTFLATRMVHIPRLGYVQYYEDGGQNTRRIRNKDIQRHVRFLRARYDRQIHERFLALGVDDYAWNEEKGFSDLSRPNPNVVQTASITAEVG
;
A
#
# COMPACT_ATOMS: atom_id res chain seq x y z
N MET A 1 -38.53 2.25 -12.05
CA MET A 1 -38.17 1.54 -10.82
C MET A 1 -38.18 2.59 -9.74
N ALA A 2 -38.89 2.41 -8.65
CA ALA A 2 -38.76 3.30 -7.50
C ALA A 2 -37.31 3.20 -7.03
N GLU A 3 -36.58 4.30 -7.11
CA GLU A 3 -35.20 4.34 -6.66
C GLU A 3 -35.17 4.11 -5.15
N GLN A 4 -34.81 2.93 -4.74
CA GLN A 4 -34.66 2.60 -3.34
C GLN A 4 -33.44 3.40 -2.83
N LEU A 5 -33.62 4.17 -1.77
CA LEU A 5 -32.56 4.93 -1.14
C LEU A 5 -31.47 3.98 -0.64
N PRO A 6 -30.18 4.38 -0.72
CA PRO A 6 -29.10 3.58 -0.15
C PRO A 6 -29.29 3.38 1.36
N VAL A 7 -29.28 2.13 1.82
CA VAL A 7 -29.29 1.79 3.25
C VAL A 7 -27.88 1.95 3.82
N VAL A 8 -27.75 2.73 4.90
CA VAL A 8 -26.48 3.02 5.58
C VAL A 8 -26.57 2.62 7.05
N CYS A 9 -25.75 1.66 7.48
CA CYS A 9 -25.57 1.36 8.91
C CYS A 9 -24.45 2.22 9.48
N ILE A 10 -24.74 2.94 10.57
CA ILE A 10 -23.83 3.89 11.23
C ILE A 10 -23.50 3.38 12.63
N PHE A 11 -22.21 3.25 12.94
CA PHE A 11 -21.70 2.79 14.22
C PHE A 11 -20.96 3.91 14.95
N GLY A 12 -21.06 3.92 16.29
CA GLY A 12 -20.40 4.93 17.13
C GLY A 12 -21.14 6.27 17.20
N ALA A 13 -22.43 6.28 16.80
CA ALA A 13 -23.29 7.45 16.91
C ALA A 13 -24.75 7.03 17.16
N GLU A 14 -25.49 7.81 17.95
CA GLU A 14 -26.86 7.43 18.35
C GLU A 14 -27.95 7.96 17.42
N GLN A 15 -27.73 9.14 16.80
CA GLN A 15 -28.69 9.74 15.88
C GLN A 15 -27.97 10.58 14.84
N ILE A 16 -27.83 10.05 13.65
CA ILE A 16 -27.25 10.78 12.51
C ILE A 16 -28.12 10.55 11.27
N GLN A 17 -28.43 11.63 10.57
CA GLN A 17 -29.04 11.60 9.25
C GLN A 17 -27.98 12.11 8.24
N LEU A 18 -27.70 11.32 7.21
CA LEU A 18 -26.83 11.68 6.11
C LEU A 18 -27.62 12.07 4.89
N TYR A 19 -27.09 12.99 4.11
CA TYR A 19 -27.64 13.44 2.84
C TYR A 19 -26.61 13.30 1.73
N SER A 20 -27.05 12.90 0.55
CA SER A 20 -26.19 12.93 -0.63
C SER A 20 -26.27 14.31 -1.26
N ASP A 21 -25.16 15.03 -1.24
CA ASP A 21 -25.00 16.32 -1.91
C ASP A 21 -24.26 16.07 -3.24
N THR A 22 -24.99 15.61 -4.26
CA THR A 22 -24.43 15.50 -5.60
C THR A 22 -24.90 16.69 -6.42
N GLU A 23 -24.04 17.65 -6.65
CA GLU A 23 -24.19 18.65 -7.72
C GLU A 23 -24.14 17.98 -9.11
N VAL A 24 -25.12 17.17 -9.41
CA VAL A 24 -25.44 16.78 -10.77
C VAL A 24 -26.79 17.36 -11.06
N SER A 25 -26.79 18.56 -11.67
CA SER A 25 -27.91 19.27 -12.27
C SER A 25 -29.30 18.86 -11.76
N ASP A 26 -29.93 19.72 -10.94
CA ASP A 26 -31.37 19.74 -10.57
C ASP A 26 -31.89 18.62 -9.67
N ILE A 27 -31.05 17.90 -8.93
CA ILE A 27 -31.53 16.92 -7.95
C ILE A 27 -31.36 17.48 -6.53
N GLU A 28 -32.47 17.68 -5.83
CA GLU A 28 -32.50 18.01 -4.40
C GLU A 28 -31.69 16.98 -3.59
N ALA A 29 -30.93 17.43 -2.56
CA ALA A 29 -30.21 16.56 -1.65
C ALA A 29 -31.10 15.42 -1.15
N ARG A 30 -30.74 14.17 -1.41
CA ARG A 30 -31.55 13.01 -1.00
C ARG A 30 -31.08 12.49 0.35
N ALA A 31 -31.98 12.31 1.28
CA ALA A 31 -31.72 11.61 2.53
C ALA A 31 -31.29 10.16 2.24
N LEU A 32 -30.26 9.68 2.94
CA LEU A 32 -29.90 8.25 2.95
C LEU A 32 -30.74 7.53 4.01
N ASP A 33 -31.01 6.25 3.82
CA ASP A 33 -31.75 5.43 4.80
C ASP A 33 -30.78 4.98 5.91
N CYS A 34 -30.66 5.77 6.99
CA CYS A 34 -29.67 5.64 8.03
C CYS A 34 -30.18 4.87 9.25
N HIS A 35 -29.41 3.85 9.67
CA HIS A 35 -29.65 3.07 10.88
C HIS A 35 -28.43 3.18 11.81
N CYS A 36 -28.60 3.75 13.01
CA CYS A 36 -27.51 4.04 13.94
C CYS A 36 -27.37 2.97 15.04
N PHE A 37 -26.14 2.64 15.39
CA PHE A 37 -25.78 1.65 16.39
C PHE A 37 -24.63 2.18 17.27
N ALA A 38 -24.64 1.87 18.56
CA ALA A 38 -23.60 2.33 19.48
C ALA A 38 -22.23 1.69 19.19
N ASP A 39 -22.22 0.43 18.80
CA ASP A 39 -21.01 -0.37 18.52
C ASP A 39 -21.27 -1.51 17.53
N ASP A 40 -20.21 -2.28 17.19
CA ASP A 40 -20.28 -3.37 16.23
C ASP A 40 -20.42 -4.77 16.85
N ARG A 41 -20.73 -4.89 18.15
CA ARG A 41 -20.81 -6.20 18.85
C ARG A 41 -21.79 -7.18 18.19
N HIS A 42 -22.85 -6.67 17.59
CA HIS A 42 -23.90 -7.43 16.91
C HIS A 42 -23.83 -7.31 15.38
N LEU A 43 -22.65 -7.07 14.82
CA LEU A 43 -22.45 -6.79 13.39
C LEU A 43 -23.17 -7.80 12.49
N GLU A 44 -23.04 -9.10 12.75
CA GLU A 44 -23.62 -10.16 11.90
C GLU A 44 -25.15 -10.04 11.80
N SER A 45 -25.85 -9.86 12.93
CA SER A 45 -27.31 -9.67 12.92
C SER A 45 -27.71 -8.37 12.24
N ILE A 46 -26.98 -7.28 12.48
CA ILE A 46 -27.21 -5.99 11.84
C ILE A 46 -27.09 -6.10 10.31
N LEU A 47 -26.06 -6.80 9.82
CA LEU A 47 -25.85 -7.02 8.38
C LEU A 47 -26.97 -7.85 7.75
N ILE A 48 -27.52 -8.83 8.48
CA ILE A 48 -28.62 -9.67 8.01
C ILE A 48 -29.94 -8.87 7.99
N ASP A 49 -30.24 -8.15 9.06
CA ASP A 49 -31.50 -7.45 9.24
C ASP A 49 -31.64 -6.23 8.32
N HIS A 50 -30.57 -5.45 8.21
CA HIS A 50 -30.60 -4.17 7.46
C HIS A 50 -30.03 -4.26 6.05
N ARG A 51 -29.18 -5.26 5.75
CA ARG A 51 -28.53 -5.44 4.44
C ARG A 51 -27.94 -4.16 3.89
N PRO A 52 -27.07 -3.46 4.64
CA PRO A 52 -26.62 -2.13 4.26
C PRO A 52 -25.84 -2.17 2.95
N HIS A 53 -26.04 -1.14 2.14
CA HIS A 53 -25.23 -0.87 0.96
C HIS A 53 -23.87 -0.27 1.38
N VAL A 54 -23.88 0.56 2.43
CA VAL A 54 -22.69 1.22 2.99
C VAL A 54 -22.71 1.11 4.51
N ILE A 55 -21.54 1.00 5.09
CA ILE A 55 -21.31 0.99 6.53
C ILE A 55 -20.45 2.21 6.86
N VAL A 56 -20.86 2.99 7.85
CA VAL A 56 -20.12 4.15 8.35
C VAL A 56 -19.80 3.94 9.81
N SER A 57 -18.62 4.34 10.28
CA SER A 57 -18.32 4.35 11.71
C SER A 57 -17.62 5.64 12.11
N PHE A 58 -17.80 6.06 13.36
CA PHE A 58 -17.22 7.25 13.95
C PHE A 58 -16.46 6.94 15.23
N GLY A 59 -15.37 7.67 15.45
CA GLY A 59 -14.59 7.60 16.68
C GLY A 59 -13.30 6.82 16.54
N VAL A 60 -13.00 5.96 17.51
CA VAL A 60 -11.78 5.19 17.56
C VAL A 60 -11.94 3.89 16.77
N VAL A 61 -11.20 3.75 15.67
CA VAL A 61 -11.37 2.62 14.75
C VAL A 61 -11.15 1.25 15.41
N GLU A 62 -10.24 1.16 16.38
CA GLU A 62 -9.95 -0.07 17.11
C GLU A 62 -11.10 -0.54 18.01
N SER A 63 -12.09 0.32 18.28
CA SER A 63 -13.30 -0.11 18.98
C SER A 63 -14.22 -0.96 18.09
N PHE A 64 -14.02 -0.94 16.77
CA PHE A 64 -14.84 -1.69 15.80
C PHE A 64 -14.17 -2.99 15.37
N THR A 65 -13.87 -3.85 16.34
CA THR A 65 -13.11 -5.09 16.12
C THR A 65 -13.81 -6.05 15.16
N LYS A 66 -15.14 -6.12 15.19
CA LYS A 66 -15.93 -6.96 14.29
C LYS A 66 -15.87 -6.48 12.84
N LEU A 67 -15.92 -5.17 12.62
CA LEU A 67 -15.77 -4.57 11.31
C LEU A 67 -14.36 -4.75 10.76
N MET A 68 -13.33 -4.63 11.61
CA MET A 68 -11.95 -4.85 11.21
C MET A 68 -11.68 -6.29 10.78
N ASP A 69 -12.31 -7.25 11.44
CA ASP A 69 -12.16 -8.68 11.14
C ASP A 69 -13.19 -9.19 10.12
N ALA A 70 -14.13 -8.35 9.68
CA ALA A 70 -15.19 -8.72 8.75
C ALA A 70 -14.64 -9.16 7.39
N PRO A 71 -15.38 -10.02 6.64
CA PRO A 71 -15.03 -10.39 5.28
C PRO A 71 -14.85 -9.20 4.35
N PHE A 72 -14.08 -9.38 3.29
CA PHE A 72 -13.81 -8.35 2.27
C PHE A 72 -15.07 -7.64 1.79
N GLU A 73 -16.14 -8.38 1.45
CA GLU A 73 -17.39 -7.81 0.95
C GLU A 73 -18.08 -6.86 1.93
N THR A 74 -17.86 -7.03 3.23
CA THR A 74 -18.32 -6.10 4.26
C THR A 74 -17.37 -4.91 4.36
N ARG A 75 -16.07 -5.15 4.39
CA ARG A 75 -15.05 -4.10 4.55
C ARG A 75 -14.97 -3.16 3.36
N ARG A 76 -15.16 -3.60 2.12
CA ARG A 76 -15.10 -2.76 0.92
C ARG A 76 -16.17 -1.66 0.88
N ARG A 77 -17.18 -1.75 1.70
CA ARG A 77 -18.27 -0.76 1.86
C ARG A 77 -18.30 -0.09 3.23
N TRP A 78 -17.22 -0.25 3.99
CA TRP A 78 -17.04 0.38 5.29
C TRP A 78 -16.19 1.65 5.15
N LEU A 79 -16.75 2.77 5.64
CA LEU A 79 -16.12 4.08 5.74
C LEU A 79 -15.94 4.40 7.22
N HIS A 80 -14.76 4.86 7.59
CA HIS A 80 -14.48 5.28 8.96
C HIS A 80 -14.07 6.75 9.00
N PHE A 81 -14.62 7.48 9.99
CA PHE A 81 -14.34 8.88 10.25
C PHE A 81 -14.01 9.07 11.73
N SER A 82 -13.07 9.96 12.03
CA SER A 82 -12.65 10.24 13.41
C SER A 82 -13.73 10.91 14.25
N ASP A 83 -14.61 11.66 13.61
CA ASP A 83 -15.67 12.44 14.28
C ASP A 83 -16.84 12.77 13.34
N THR A 84 -17.87 13.39 13.89
CA THR A 84 -19.08 13.80 13.19
C THR A 84 -19.07 15.26 12.75
N SER A 85 -17.92 15.92 12.69
CA SER A 85 -17.82 17.36 12.46
C SER A 85 -18.23 17.81 11.04
N ASN A 86 -18.23 16.88 10.07
CA ASN A 86 -18.57 17.18 8.68
C ASN A 86 -19.47 16.10 8.08
N LEU A 87 -20.75 16.11 8.47
CA LEU A 87 -21.73 15.12 8.01
C LEU A 87 -22.05 15.23 6.52
N ASP A 88 -21.94 16.41 5.91
CA ASP A 88 -22.14 16.58 4.47
C ASP A 88 -21.06 15.84 3.67
N HIS A 89 -19.80 15.90 4.12
CA HIS A 89 -18.73 15.11 3.55
C HIS A 89 -18.99 13.60 3.73
N VAL A 90 -19.37 13.17 4.92
CA VAL A 90 -19.71 11.76 5.20
C VAL A 90 -20.82 11.26 4.31
N GLY A 91 -21.89 12.03 4.13
CA GLY A 91 -23.03 11.70 3.28
C GLY A 91 -22.62 11.54 1.82
N ARG A 92 -21.80 12.46 1.31
CA ARG A 92 -21.24 12.38 -0.05
C ARG A 92 -20.39 11.13 -0.24
N GLU A 93 -19.47 10.84 0.68
CA GLU A 93 -18.62 9.65 0.61
C GLU A 93 -19.43 8.35 0.71
N ALA A 94 -20.44 8.32 1.56
CA ALA A 94 -21.35 7.17 1.65
C ALA A 94 -22.11 6.95 0.33
N PHE A 95 -22.57 7.99 -0.32
CA PHE A 95 -23.24 7.88 -1.61
C PHE A 95 -22.27 7.44 -2.73
N LEU A 96 -21.06 7.99 -2.78
CA LEU A 96 -20.03 7.56 -3.74
C LEU A 96 -19.62 6.11 -3.52
N CYS A 97 -19.49 5.67 -2.27
CA CYS A 97 -19.26 4.27 -1.93
C CYS A 97 -20.41 3.36 -2.41
N TYR A 98 -21.66 3.78 -2.21
CA TYR A 98 -22.83 3.08 -2.74
C TYR A 98 -22.76 2.93 -4.26
N LEU A 99 -22.48 3.99 -4.98
CA LEU A 99 -22.34 3.95 -6.44
C LEU A 99 -21.20 3.01 -6.86
N ALA A 100 -20.06 3.06 -6.19
CA ALA A 100 -18.92 2.19 -6.48
C ALA A 100 -19.21 0.70 -6.19
N VAL A 101 -20.08 0.40 -5.21
CA VAL A 101 -20.49 -0.96 -4.88
C VAL A 101 -21.58 -1.49 -5.83
N CYS A 102 -22.54 -0.64 -6.23
CA CYS A 102 -23.64 -1.01 -7.09
C CYS A 102 -23.29 -0.97 -8.58
N ILE A 103 -22.46 -0.02 -8.97
CA ILE A 103 -21.92 0.08 -10.32
C ILE A 103 -20.54 -0.54 -10.28
N ASP A 104 -20.36 -1.70 -10.88
CA ASP A 104 -19.04 -2.34 -10.93
C ASP A 104 -18.13 -1.59 -11.91
N THR A 105 -17.66 -0.40 -11.46
CA THR A 105 -16.74 0.45 -12.21
C THR A 105 -15.28 -0.04 -12.14
N ARG A 106 -15.04 -1.17 -11.44
CA ARG A 106 -13.69 -1.73 -11.23
C ARG A 106 -12.97 -2.05 -12.54
N GLU A 107 -13.71 -2.27 -13.62
CA GLU A 107 -13.13 -2.58 -14.93
C GLU A 107 -12.71 -1.32 -15.71
N GLU A 108 -13.48 -0.22 -15.62
CA GLU A 108 -13.21 0.99 -16.41
C GLU A 108 -12.25 1.97 -15.69
N GLU A 109 -12.55 2.38 -14.48
CA GLU A 109 -11.72 3.29 -13.69
C GLU A 109 -11.64 2.83 -12.22
N PRO A 110 -10.80 1.85 -11.90
CA PRO A 110 -10.72 1.32 -10.55
C PRO A 110 -10.25 2.38 -9.55
N LEU A 111 -10.93 2.49 -8.40
CA LEU A 111 -10.45 3.32 -7.29
C LEU A 111 -9.11 2.77 -6.79
N VAL A 112 -8.12 3.65 -6.66
CA VAL A 112 -6.83 3.36 -6.03
C VAL A 112 -6.84 3.91 -4.62
N SER A 113 -6.71 3.05 -3.61
CA SER A 113 -6.44 3.49 -2.24
C SER A 113 -4.94 3.57 -2.04
N VAL A 114 -4.43 4.78 -1.89
CA VAL A 114 -3.06 5.00 -1.42
C VAL A 114 -3.08 4.93 0.11
N PHE A 115 -2.19 4.15 0.71
CA PHE A 115 -2.10 4.04 2.16
C PHE A 115 -0.72 4.47 2.66
N THR A 116 -0.72 5.26 3.73
CA THR A 116 0.49 5.84 4.31
C THR A 116 0.49 5.71 5.83
N PRO A 117 1.43 4.95 6.40
CA PRO A 117 1.69 5.02 7.83
C PRO A 117 2.45 6.30 8.14
N THR A 118 2.04 7.06 9.17
CA THR A 118 2.78 8.25 9.60
C THR A 118 3.23 8.13 11.05
N TYR A 119 4.41 8.66 11.32
CA TYR A 119 4.96 8.84 12.65
C TYR A 119 5.83 10.09 12.69
N ARG A 120 5.39 11.13 13.38
CA ARG A 120 6.12 12.40 13.56
C ARG A 120 6.70 12.95 12.25
N THR A 121 5.88 12.97 11.19
CA THR A 121 6.35 13.26 9.84
C THR A 121 6.83 14.70 9.63
N GLY A 122 6.22 15.67 10.33
CA GLY A 122 6.56 17.10 10.19
C GLY A 122 6.44 17.58 8.75
N ASP A 123 7.32 18.48 8.33
CA ASP A 123 7.29 19.13 7.00
C ASP A 123 7.47 18.14 5.83
N ARG A 124 8.02 16.95 6.10
CA ARG A 124 8.19 15.89 5.08
C ARG A 124 6.88 15.43 4.46
N PHE A 125 5.77 15.55 5.20
CA PHE A 125 4.43 15.24 4.69
C PHE A 125 4.04 16.05 3.44
N SER A 126 4.66 17.19 3.20
CA SER A 126 4.46 18.00 1.99
C SER A 126 4.84 17.23 0.71
N ARG A 127 5.77 16.29 0.78
CA ARG A 127 6.24 15.47 -0.35
C ARG A 127 5.13 14.55 -0.88
N PRO A 128 4.61 13.58 -0.10
CA PRO A 128 3.51 12.72 -0.55
C PRO A 128 2.25 13.51 -0.89
N LEU A 129 1.91 14.55 -0.11
CA LEU A 129 0.75 15.39 -0.36
C LEU A 129 0.81 16.06 -1.73
N THR A 130 1.95 16.69 -2.07
CA THR A 130 2.14 17.37 -3.35
C THR A 130 2.13 16.35 -4.49
N SER A 131 2.79 15.21 -4.32
CA SER A 131 2.89 14.17 -5.34
C SER A 131 1.53 13.55 -5.68
N LEU A 132 0.66 13.35 -4.67
CA LEU A 132 -0.69 12.85 -4.88
C LEU A 132 -1.59 13.88 -5.58
N LYS A 133 -1.51 15.14 -5.22
CA LYS A 133 -2.26 16.21 -5.90
C LYS A 133 -1.86 16.37 -7.38
N GLN A 134 -0.65 15.97 -7.74
CA GLN A 134 -0.12 16.02 -9.11
C GLN A 134 -0.38 14.75 -9.93
N GLN A 135 -1.04 13.73 -9.36
CA GLN A 135 -1.34 12.51 -10.10
C GLN A 135 -2.25 12.79 -11.31
N THR A 136 -1.88 12.23 -12.47
CA THR A 136 -2.67 12.29 -13.71
C THR A 136 -3.85 11.32 -13.72
N TYR A 137 -3.85 10.34 -12.83
CA TYR A 137 -4.99 9.50 -12.53
C TYR A 137 -5.74 10.08 -11.32
N HIS A 138 -7.03 10.39 -11.44
CA HIS A 138 -7.75 11.16 -10.45
C HIS A 138 -8.65 10.35 -9.52
N ASN A 139 -8.98 9.09 -9.89
CA ASN A 139 -9.82 8.24 -9.07
C ASN A 139 -9.00 7.52 -7.99
N TRP A 140 -8.59 8.26 -6.98
CA TRP A 140 -7.85 7.77 -5.84
C TRP A 140 -8.39 8.35 -4.53
N GLU A 141 -8.19 7.60 -3.46
CA GLU A 141 -8.30 8.05 -2.08
C GLU A 141 -6.97 7.86 -1.36
N TRP A 142 -6.73 8.62 -0.30
CA TRP A 142 -5.53 8.51 0.50
C TRP A 142 -5.87 8.23 1.95
N ILE A 143 -5.52 7.05 2.45
CA ILE A 143 -5.70 6.63 3.84
C ILE A 143 -4.39 6.91 4.58
N VAL A 144 -4.40 7.91 5.45
CA VAL A 144 -3.26 8.26 6.30
C VAL A 144 -3.54 7.76 7.70
N TRP A 145 -2.77 6.78 8.14
CA TRP A 145 -2.83 6.28 9.52
C TRP A 145 -1.73 6.92 10.36
N ASP A 146 -2.13 7.79 11.28
CA ASP A 146 -1.19 8.50 12.16
C ASP A 146 -1.00 7.75 13.47
N ASP A 147 0.20 7.18 13.65
CA ASP A 147 0.65 6.46 14.85
C ASP A 147 1.55 7.33 15.75
N SER A 148 1.50 8.67 15.58
CA SER A 148 2.36 9.61 16.30
C SER A 148 1.97 9.73 17.78
N ASP A 149 2.99 9.83 18.62
CA ASP A 149 2.91 10.11 20.06
C ASP A 149 3.35 11.57 20.36
N ASP A 150 2.79 12.54 19.64
CA ASP A 150 3.14 13.96 19.63
C ASP A 150 1.98 14.88 20.04
N ASP A 151 1.12 14.40 20.93
CA ASP A 151 -0.08 15.11 21.40
C ASP A 151 -1.01 15.59 20.28
N GLY A 152 -0.93 14.92 19.10
CA GLY A 152 -1.78 15.19 17.95
C GLY A 152 -1.29 16.31 17.04
N MET A 153 -0.04 16.73 17.15
CA MET A 153 0.53 17.76 16.26
C MET A 153 0.55 17.29 14.80
N THR A 154 1.01 16.06 14.55
CA THR A 154 1.00 15.45 13.20
C THR A 154 -0.42 15.36 12.68
N ALA A 155 -1.36 14.83 13.47
CA ALA A 155 -2.76 14.70 13.08
C ALA A 155 -3.39 16.06 12.73
N ALA A 156 -3.16 17.10 13.55
CA ALA A 156 -3.69 18.44 13.30
C ALA A 156 -3.17 19.05 12.00
N MET A 157 -1.89 18.86 11.69
CA MET A 157 -1.28 19.30 10.45
C MET A 157 -1.92 18.58 9.24
N ILE A 158 -2.07 17.26 9.30
CA ILE A 158 -2.66 16.48 8.21
C ILE A 158 -4.13 16.84 8.04
N GLN A 159 -4.88 17.00 9.14
CA GLN A 159 -6.28 17.40 9.13
C GLN A 159 -6.51 18.76 8.46
N ALA A 160 -5.59 19.70 8.62
CA ALA A 160 -5.66 20.99 7.93
C ALA A 160 -5.66 20.84 6.41
N HIS A 161 -4.94 19.85 5.87
CA HIS A 161 -4.94 19.54 4.44
C HIS A 161 -6.17 18.71 4.02
N ALA A 162 -6.61 17.77 4.85
CA ALA A 162 -7.78 16.91 4.58
C ALA A 162 -9.09 17.72 4.47
N LYS A 163 -9.22 18.81 5.20
CA LYS A 163 -10.38 19.73 5.10
C LYS A 163 -10.60 20.30 3.70
N HIS A 164 -9.57 20.35 2.87
CA HIS A 164 -9.63 20.95 1.53
C HIS A 164 -9.56 19.91 0.40
N ASP A 165 -9.43 18.62 0.74
CA ASP A 165 -9.42 17.53 -0.24
C ASP A 165 -10.08 16.29 0.36
N HIS A 166 -11.32 16.02 -0.04
CA HIS A 166 -12.14 14.92 0.45
C HIS A 166 -11.57 13.52 0.16
N ARG A 167 -10.56 13.43 -0.69
CA ARG A 167 -9.86 12.17 -0.95
C ARG A 167 -8.88 11.79 0.15
N ILE A 168 -8.56 12.70 1.06
CA ILE A 168 -7.61 12.48 2.16
C ILE A 168 -8.39 12.07 3.41
N ASN A 169 -8.20 10.84 3.85
CA ASN A 169 -8.81 10.28 5.06
C ASN A 169 -7.72 10.08 6.11
N LEU A 170 -7.75 10.93 7.15
CA LEU A 170 -6.86 10.80 8.29
C LEU A 170 -7.51 9.95 9.37
N ILE A 171 -6.79 8.94 9.82
CA ILE A 171 -7.13 8.15 11.00
C ILE A 171 -6.01 8.34 12.02
N ARG A 172 -6.38 8.81 13.22
CA ARG A 172 -5.44 8.91 14.31
C ARG A 172 -5.50 7.66 15.17
N SER A 173 -4.36 7.01 15.36
CA SER A 173 -4.25 5.90 16.33
C SER A 173 -4.55 6.41 17.75
N PRO A 174 -5.35 5.69 18.55
CA PRO A 174 -5.65 6.09 19.93
C PRO A 174 -4.40 6.02 20.83
N ARG A 175 -3.44 5.22 20.44
CA ARG A 175 -2.13 5.06 21.09
C ARG A 175 -1.07 4.66 20.08
N HIS A 176 0.15 5.09 20.30
CA HIS A 176 1.29 4.63 19.51
C HIS A 176 1.46 3.12 19.61
N SER A 177 1.38 2.43 18.47
CA SER A 177 1.56 0.98 18.40
C SER A 177 3.03 0.58 18.28
N GLY A 178 3.82 1.37 17.58
CA GLY A 178 5.23 1.12 17.28
C GLY A 178 5.46 -0.09 16.38
N ILE A 179 4.39 -0.68 15.79
CA ILE A 179 4.45 -1.86 14.93
C ILE A 179 4.02 -1.45 13.54
N ILE A 180 4.98 -1.25 12.64
CA ILE A 180 4.72 -0.75 11.28
C ILE A 180 3.76 -1.63 10.49
N GLY A 181 3.87 -2.95 10.62
CA GLY A 181 2.97 -3.90 9.96
C GLY A 181 1.52 -3.78 10.43
N ASP A 182 1.29 -3.48 11.73
CA ASP A 182 -0.06 -3.24 12.26
C ASP A 182 -0.65 -1.94 11.70
N VAL A 183 0.13 -0.88 11.70
CA VAL A 183 -0.27 0.43 11.15
C VAL A 183 -0.65 0.32 9.67
N LYS A 184 0.19 -0.31 8.84
CA LYS A 184 -0.07 -0.53 7.42
C LYS A 184 -1.31 -1.41 7.19
N TYR A 185 -1.46 -2.50 7.96
CA TYR A 185 -2.63 -3.37 7.86
C TYR A 185 -3.93 -2.61 8.15
N ASN A 186 -3.96 -1.82 9.22
CA ASN A 186 -5.14 -1.05 9.62
C ASN A 186 -5.51 0.00 8.56
N ALA A 187 -4.55 0.71 7.99
CA ALA A 187 -4.78 1.62 6.88
C ALA A 187 -5.39 0.89 5.66
N CYS A 188 -4.84 -0.27 5.30
CA CYS A 188 -5.38 -1.10 4.22
C CYS A 188 -6.80 -1.62 4.52
N ALA A 189 -7.10 -1.98 5.78
CA ALA A 189 -8.41 -2.48 6.18
C ALA A 189 -9.52 -1.45 5.95
N LEU A 190 -9.20 -0.16 6.06
CA LEU A 190 -10.13 0.94 5.82
C LEU A 190 -10.19 1.40 4.35
N SER A 191 -9.29 0.91 3.52
CA SER A 191 -9.23 1.26 2.10
C SER A 191 -10.39 0.64 1.32
N ARG A 192 -10.98 1.39 0.38
CA ARG A 192 -12.13 1.00 -0.45
C ARG A 192 -11.73 0.55 -1.85
N GLY A 193 -10.58 1.02 -2.33
CA GLY A 193 -10.13 0.83 -3.70
C GLY A 193 -9.87 -0.63 -4.08
N ALA A 194 -10.02 -0.93 -5.36
CA ALA A 194 -9.66 -2.23 -5.93
C ALA A 194 -8.14 -2.46 -5.94
N ILE A 195 -7.36 -1.37 -5.86
CA ILE A 195 -5.91 -1.37 -5.84
C ILE A 195 -5.45 -0.69 -4.55
N LEU A 196 -4.55 -1.32 -3.81
CA LEU A 196 -3.89 -0.76 -2.63
C LEU A 196 -2.46 -0.38 -3.02
N ALA A 197 -2.13 0.90 -2.97
CA ALA A 197 -0.81 1.43 -3.33
C ALA A 197 -0.08 1.97 -2.10
N GLU A 198 1.14 1.54 -1.87
CA GLU A 198 1.95 1.94 -0.72
C GLU A 198 2.71 3.23 -1.00
N LEU A 199 2.58 4.22 -0.09
CA LEU A 199 3.34 5.46 -0.14
C LEU A 199 3.81 5.82 1.27
N ASP A 200 5.11 5.92 1.46
CA ASP A 200 5.68 6.35 2.75
C ASP A 200 5.47 7.86 2.98
N HIS A 201 5.45 8.25 4.26
CA HIS A 201 5.06 9.60 4.67
C HIS A 201 6.09 10.71 4.35
N ASP A 202 7.25 10.35 3.81
CA ASP A 202 8.37 11.23 3.50
C ASP A 202 8.88 11.10 2.06
N ASP A 203 8.17 10.32 1.22
CA ASP A 203 8.53 10.01 -0.16
C ASP A 203 7.53 10.62 -1.18
N GLU A 204 7.78 10.40 -2.47
CA GLU A 204 6.96 10.94 -3.56
C GLU A 204 6.61 9.90 -4.61
N LEU A 205 5.39 10.01 -5.17
CA LEU A 205 5.02 9.36 -6.43
C LEU A 205 5.39 10.25 -7.62
N THR A 206 5.76 9.64 -8.74
CA THR A 206 5.82 10.42 -10.00
C THR A 206 4.41 10.72 -10.51
N PRO A 207 4.21 11.75 -11.34
CA PRO A 207 2.85 12.18 -11.75
C PRO A 207 2.01 11.10 -12.42
N ASP A 208 2.64 10.13 -13.10
CA ASP A 208 1.95 9.03 -13.80
C ASP A 208 1.91 7.73 -13.01
N ALA A 209 2.40 7.69 -11.78
CA ALA A 209 2.59 6.46 -11.02
C ALA A 209 1.29 5.65 -10.87
N LEU A 210 0.20 6.29 -10.44
CA LEU A 210 -1.09 5.60 -10.30
C LEU A 210 -1.65 5.18 -11.66
N LYS A 211 -1.49 6.00 -12.69
CA LYS A 211 -1.95 5.70 -14.05
C LYS A 211 -1.30 4.44 -14.62
N VAL A 212 0.02 4.29 -14.47
CA VAL A 212 0.73 3.11 -14.99
C VAL A 212 0.40 1.85 -14.19
N VAL A 213 0.15 1.97 -12.88
CA VAL A 213 -0.35 0.86 -12.06
C VAL A 213 -1.73 0.42 -12.50
N VAL A 214 -2.66 1.35 -12.72
CA VAL A 214 -4.01 1.05 -13.21
C VAL A 214 -3.95 0.41 -14.61
N ALA A 215 -3.10 0.89 -15.50
CA ALA A 215 -2.91 0.26 -16.81
C ALA A 215 -2.41 -1.18 -16.70
N ALA A 216 -1.47 -1.46 -15.80
CA ALA A 216 -0.99 -2.81 -15.53
C ALA A 216 -2.07 -3.69 -14.89
N TYR A 217 -2.86 -3.15 -13.95
CA TYR A 217 -3.99 -3.83 -13.34
C TYR A 217 -5.02 -4.30 -14.37
N LYS A 218 -5.35 -3.47 -15.34
CA LYS A 218 -6.27 -3.80 -16.44
C LYS A 218 -5.67 -4.82 -17.40
N LYS A 219 -4.40 -4.64 -17.76
CA LYS A 219 -3.70 -5.47 -18.74
C LYS A 219 -3.43 -6.89 -18.25
N TYR A 220 -3.20 -7.06 -16.94
CA TYR A 220 -2.84 -8.34 -16.33
C TYR A 220 -3.83 -8.72 -15.21
N PRO A 221 -5.07 -9.09 -15.55
CA PRO A 221 -6.12 -9.36 -14.56
C PRO A 221 -5.81 -10.56 -13.65
N GLU A 222 -4.94 -11.48 -14.10
CA GLU A 222 -4.49 -12.63 -13.32
C GLU A 222 -3.40 -12.30 -12.29
N ALA A 223 -2.79 -11.11 -12.39
CA ALA A 223 -1.75 -10.68 -11.45
C ALA A 223 -2.36 -10.01 -10.22
N GLY A 224 -1.84 -10.33 -9.06
CA GLY A 224 -2.28 -9.76 -7.79
C GLY A 224 -1.37 -8.66 -7.25
N PHE A 225 -0.24 -8.39 -7.91
CA PHE A 225 0.75 -7.41 -7.45
C PHE A 225 1.46 -6.74 -8.62
N TYR A 226 1.69 -5.43 -8.48
CA TYR A 226 2.34 -4.56 -9.46
C TYR A 226 3.40 -3.71 -8.76
N TYR A 227 4.52 -3.47 -9.40
CA TYR A 227 5.58 -2.63 -8.85
C TYR A 227 6.33 -1.88 -9.95
N THR A 228 6.87 -0.71 -9.60
CA THR A 228 7.59 0.16 -10.53
C THR A 228 9.08 0.15 -10.26
N ASP A 229 9.83 0.89 -11.08
CA ASP A 229 11.18 1.31 -10.75
C ASP A 229 11.13 2.54 -9.83
N TYR A 230 12.23 2.80 -9.14
CA TYR A 230 12.37 3.88 -8.18
C TYR A 230 13.71 4.59 -8.31
N ALA A 231 13.79 5.80 -7.77
CA ALA A 231 15.03 6.52 -7.58
C ALA A 231 15.20 6.91 -6.11
N GLU A 232 16.44 6.93 -5.63
CA GLU A 232 16.78 7.45 -4.31
C GLU A 232 17.44 8.83 -4.47
N VAL A 233 17.03 9.78 -3.63
CA VAL A 233 17.58 11.14 -3.60
C VAL A 233 17.86 11.56 -2.16
N ASP A 234 18.80 12.50 -1.98
CA ASP A 234 18.98 13.18 -0.72
C ASP A 234 17.94 14.34 -0.55
N PRO A 235 17.86 15.02 0.61
CA PRO A 235 16.94 16.13 0.81
C PRO A 235 17.15 17.32 -0.15
N GLN A 236 18.32 17.46 -0.77
CA GLN A 236 18.66 18.45 -1.77
C GLN A 236 18.37 17.98 -3.21
N PHE A 237 17.72 16.81 -3.31
CA PHE A 237 17.37 16.17 -4.57
C PHE A 237 18.56 15.70 -5.43
N ASN A 238 19.72 15.45 -4.79
CA ASN A 238 20.84 14.83 -5.45
C ASN A 238 20.62 13.31 -5.53
N PRO A 239 20.95 12.66 -6.66
CA PRO A 239 20.73 11.22 -6.81
C PRO A 239 21.65 10.41 -5.91
N VAL A 240 21.09 9.39 -5.25
CA VAL A 240 21.81 8.39 -4.46
C VAL A 240 21.82 7.08 -5.24
N GLY A 241 22.96 6.38 -5.25
CA GLY A 241 23.09 5.10 -5.95
C GLY A 241 24.03 4.16 -5.21
N TYR A 242 23.84 2.87 -5.44
CA TYR A 242 24.72 1.82 -4.94
C TYR A 242 25.77 1.47 -5.99
N SER A 243 26.79 0.73 -5.57
CA SER A 243 27.81 0.20 -6.50
C SER A 243 27.19 -0.83 -7.47
N ASP A 244 27.86 -1.08 -8.59
CA ASP A 244 27.43 -1.98 -9.66
C ASP A 244 27.20 -3.44 -9.22
N GLY A 245 27.60 -3.82 -8.01
CA GLY A 245 27.44 -5.17 -7.46
C GLY A 245 26.14 -5.41 -6.68
N TRP A 246 25.24 -4.42 -6.59
CA TRP A 246 24.00 -4.62 -5.82
C TRP A 246 23.07 -5.64 -6.52
N GLY A 247 22.18 -6.25 -5.73
CA GLY A 247 21.23 -7.22 -6.28
C GLY A 247 21.87 -8.47 -6.85
N PHE A 248 23.00 -8.93 -6.29
CA PHE A 248 23.80 -10.06 -6.82
C PHE A 248 24.29 -9.84 -8.26
N GLY A 249 24.61 -8.62 -8.63
CA GLY A 249 25.00 -8.24 -9.98
C GLY A 249 23.82 -8.13 -10.98
N LEU A 250 22.58 -8.22 -10.50
CA LEU A 250 21.37 -8.05 -11.30
C LEU A 250 20.81 -6.63 -11.24
N GLY A 251 21.26 -5.84 -10.27
CA GLY A 251 20.90 -4.44 -10.13
C GLY A 251 21.60 -3.57 -11.15
N SER A 252 20.90 -2.62 -11.71
CA SER A 252 21.44 -1.63 -12.64
C SER A 252 20.72 -0.30 -12.48
N TYR A 253 21.31 0.74 -13.06
CA TYR A 253 20.71 2.07 -13.09
C TYR A 253 20.59 2.56 -14.52
N ARG A 254 19.55 3.33 -14.79
CA ARG A 254 19.47 4.21 -15.96
C ARG A 254 19.41 5.66 -15.50
N LYS A 255 19.88 6.57 -16.33
CA LYS A 255 19.68 8.00 -16.07
C LYS A 255 18.36 8.45 -16.65
N GLU A 256 17.59 9.15 -15.86
CA GLU A 256 16.30 9.71 -16.29
C GLU A 256 16.17 11.15 -15.78
N LEU A 257 15.72 12.05 -16.66
CA LEU A 257 15.48 13.46 -16.31
C LEU A 257 14.14 13.58 -15.60
N PHE A 258 14.15 14.02 -14.34
CA PHE A 258 12.95 14.29 -13.57
C PHE A 258 13.06 15.64 -12.85
N ARG A 259 12.09 16.53 -13.07
CA ARG A 259 12.08 17.91 -12.51
C ARG A 259 13.40 18.68 -12.72
N GLY A 260 14.03 18.52 -13.88
CA GLY A 260 15.32 19.17 -14.20
C GLY A 260 16.57 18.51 -13.62
N HIS A 261 16.44 17.43 -12.86
CA HIS A 261 17.54 16.66 -12.28
C HIS A 261 17.73 15.33 -13.00
N ASN A 262 18.97 14.92 -13.22
CA ASN A 262 19.31 13.61 -13.73
C ASN A 262 19.35 12.60 -12.56
N LEU A 263 18.29 11.80 -12.43
CA LEU A 263 18.23 10.77 -11.40
C LEU A 263 18.87 9.45 -11.85
N TYR A 264 19.41 8.69 -10.91
CA TYR A 264 19.75 7.28 -11.09
C TYR A 264 18.53 6.42 -10.76
N VAL A 265 17.79 6.02 -11.79
CA VAL A 265 16.63 5.16 -11.60
C VAL A 265 17.08 3.72 -11.50
N ALA A 266 16.80 3.09 -10.38
CA ALA A 266 17.08 1.69 -10.17
C ALA A 266 16.15 0.84 -11.06
N ASN A 267 16.73 0.13 -12.02
CA ASN A 267 16.03 -0.92 -12.73
C ASN A 267 15.83 -2.07 -11.74
N THR A 268 14.63 -2.17 -11.18
CA THR A 268 14.36 -3.16 -10.13
C THR A 268 14.70 -4.56 -10.62
N PRO A 269 15.60 -5.30 -9.95
CA PRO A 269 15.92 -6.65 -10.36
C PRO A 269 14.67 -7.50 -10.42
N GLY A 270 14.54 -8.31 -11.46
CA GLY A 270 13.46 -9.29 -11.57
C GLY A 270 13.49 -10.27 -10.39
N ILE A 271 12.34 -10.86 -10.13
CA ILE A 271 12.24 -11.93 -9.14
C ILE A 271 13.00 -13.15 -9.65
N SER A 272 14.01 -13.54 -8.90
CA SER A 272 14.86 -14.71 -9.17
C SER A 272 15.02 -15.57 -7.93
N SER A 273 15.60 -16.72 -8.11
CA SER A 273 15.92 -17.65 -7.04
C SER A 273 16.69 -17.02 -5.86
N LYS A 274 17.53 -16.02 -6.12
CA LYS A 274 18.27 -15.29 -5.07
C LYS A 274 17.57 -14.02 -4.60
N THR A 275 17.04 -13.22 -5.54
CA THR A 275 16.50 -11.90 -5.19
C THR A 275 15.32 -12.00 -4.25
N ILE A 276 14.38 -12.90 -4.50
CA ILE A 276 13.22 -13.11 -3.61
C ILE A 276 13.60 -13.59 -2.20
N ARG A 277 14.72 -14.28 -2.06
CA ARG A 277 15.18 -14.83 -0.77
C ARG A 277 15.98 -13.85 0.08
N HIS A 278 16.49 -12.79 -0.51
CA HIS A 278 17.47 -11.97 0.20
C HIS A 278 17.29 -10.46 0.04
N LEU A 279 16.83 -9.99 -1.10
CA LEU A 279 16.73 -8.56 -1.34
C LEU A 279 15.41 -7.99 -0.78
N VAL A 280 15.51 -7.29 0.33
CA VAL A 280 14.37 -6.60 0.95
C VAL A 280 13.76 -5.55 -0.01
N ALA A 281 14.62 -4.93 -0.81
CA ALA A 281 14.22 -3.88 -1.77
C ALA A 281 13.98 -4.41 -3.20
N ALA A 282 13.60 -5.68 -3.38
CA ALA A 282 13.28 -6.22 -4.69
C ALA A 282 12.08 -7.19 -4.61
N PRO A 283 10.87 -6.73 -4.87
CA PRO A 283 10.47 -5.38 -5.35
C PRO A 283 10.54 -4.29 -4.28
N ASN A 284 10.99 -3.09 -4.69
CA ASN A 284 10.86 -1.88 -3.89
C ASN A 284 9.60 -1.11 -4.28
N HIS A 285 9.37 0.09 -3.76
CA HIS A 285 8.28 0.97 -4.12
C HIS A 285 8.32 1.38 -5.61
N LEU A 286 7.25 1.78 -6.26
CA LEU A 286 5.88 1.74 -5.78
C LEU A 286 5.38 0.30 -5.75
N ARG A 287 4.85 -0.15 -4.63
CA ARG A 287 4.20 -1.45 -4.49
C ARG A 287 2.69 -1.27 -4.51
N ALA A 288 2.02 -2.07 -5.31
CA ALA A 288 0.56 -2.02 -5.41
C ALA A 288 -0.03 -3.43 -5.51
N TRP A 289 -1.04 -3.71 -4.71
CA TRP A 289 -1.74 -4.99 -4.68
C TRP A 289 -3.15 -4.86 -5.23
N ARG A 290 -3.66 -5.91 -5.87
CA ARG A 290 -5.09 -6.12 -5.89
C ARG A 290 -5.58 -6.30 -4.45
N ARG A 291 -6.60 -5.57 -4.08
CA ARG A 291 -7.14 -5.62 -2.71
C ARG A 291 -7.49 -7.04 -2.29
N ASP A 292 -8.17 -7.80 -3.16
CA ASP A 292 -8.57 -9.18 -2.86
C ASP A 292 -7.34 -10.08 -2.60
N THR A 293 -6.29 -9.91 -3.38
CA THR A 293 -5.03 -10.64 -3.19
C THR A 293 -4.39 -10.27 -1.85
N TYR A 294 -4.30 -8.98 -1.54
CA TYR A 294 -3.72 -8.49 -0.29
C TYR A 294 -4.38 -9.13 0.93
N PHE A 295 -5.71 -9.11 0.99
CA PHE A 295 -6.44 -9.69 2.13
C PHE A 295 -6.45 -11.23 2.12
N LYS A 296 -6.49 -11.85 0.95
CA LYS A 296 -6.38 -13.32 0.82
C LYS A 296 -5.08 -13.86 1.40
N ILE A 297 -3.98 -13.14 1.24
CA ILE A 297 -2.68 -13.51 1.82
C ILE A 297 -2.49 -13.01 3.26
N GLY A 298 -3.48 -12.36 3.86
CA GLY A 298 -3.46 -11.85 5.23
C GLY A 298 -2.87 -10.46 5.43
N GLY A 299 -2.53 -9.72 4.34
CA GLY A 299 -1.98 -8.37 4.43
C GLY A 299 -0.64 -8.26 5.18
N HIS A 300 -0.27 -7.08 5.65
CA HIS A 300 0.92 -6.89 6.49
C HIS A 300 0.80 -7.66 7.80
N ASN A 301 1.90 -8.26 8.23
CA ASN A 301 1.92 -9.00 9.49
C ASN A 301 1.94 -8.03 10.69
N ARG A 302 0.86 -8.04 11.47
CA ARG A 302 0.59 -7.13 12.57
C ARG A 302 1.49 -7.33 13.81
N HIS A 303 2.38 -8.31 13.79
CA HIS A 303 3.20 -8.71 14.95
C HIS A 303 4.69 -8.54 14.74
N ILE A 304 5.13 -8.16 13.54
CA ILE A 304 6.56 -7.97 13.26
C ILE A 304 6.93 -6.49 13.18
N HIS A 305 8.02 -6.17 13.88
CA HIS A 305 8.49 -4.79 14.05
C HIS A 305 9.46 -4.32 12.95
N THR A 306 9.99 -5.26 12.16
CA THR A 306 10.95 -4.97 11.08
C THR A 306 10.86 -6.03 9.99
N ALA A 307 11.16 -5.65 8.74
CA ALA A 307 11.09 -6.53 7.57
C ALA A 307 9.67 -7.08 7.30
N ASP A 308 8.65 -6.31 7.68
CA ASP A 308 7.23 -6.59 7.42
C ASP A 308 6.95 -6.59 5.91
N ASP A 309 7.57 -5.67 5.19
CA ASP A 309 7.53 -5.58 3.73
C ASP A 309 8.16 -6.80 3.05
N PHE A 310 9.34 -7.25 3.50
CA PHE A 310 9.98 -8.45 2.96
C PHE A 310 9.12 -9.69 3.20
N GLU A 311 8.57 -9.85 4.38
CA GLU A 311 7.67 -10.99 4.72
C GLU A 311 6.42 -10.99 3.83
N LEU A 312 5.80 -9.81 3.62
CA LEU A 312 4.66 -9.68 2.74
C LEU A 312 5.02 -9.98 1.28
N MET A 313 6.21 -9.55 0.81
CA MET A 313 6.68 -9.89 -0.55
C MET A 313 6.83 -11.39 -0.74
N LEU A 314 7.35 -12.12 0.25
CA LEU A 314 7.43 -13.58 0.19
C LEU A 314 6.04 -14.22 0.02
N ARG A 315 5.05 -13.84 0.87
CA ARG A 315 3.68 -14.35 0.74
C ARG A 315 3.01 -13.92 -0.57
N THR A 316 3.30 -12.73 -1.05
CA THR A 316 2.80 -12.25 -2.35
C THR A 316 3.35 -13.13 -3.49
N PHE A 317 4.66 -13.40 -3.51
CA PHE A 317 5.28 -14.28 -4.51
C PHE A 317 4.68 -15.68 -4.51
N LEU A 318 4.43 -16.23 -3.32
CA LEU A 318 3.85 -17.58 -3.19
C LEU A 318 2.42 -17.66 -3.72
N ALA A 319 1.66 -16.57 -3.61
CA ALA A 319 0.22 -16.58 -3.88
C ALA A 319 -0.16 -16.11 -5.29
N THR A 320 0.61 -15.21 -5.92
CA THR A 320 0.19 -14.57 -7.16
C THR A 320 1.33 -14.25 -8.10
N ARG A 321 0.97 -13.88 -9.33
CA ARG A 321 1.89 -13.29 -10.29
C ARG A 321 2.20 -11.85 -9.86
N MET A 322 3.48 -11.47 -9.91
CA MET A 322 3.99 -10.14 -9.65
C MET A 322 4.44 -9.50 -10.96
N VAL A 323 3.92 -8.33 -11.29
CA VAL A 323 4.17 -7.65 -12.57
C VAL A 323 5.06 -6.43 -12.35
N HIS A 324 6.22 -6.43 -13.01
CA HIS A 324 7.10 -5.28 -13.07
C HIS A 324 6.64 -4.28 -14.14
N ILE A 325 6.57 -3.02 -13.76
CA ILE A 325 6.30 -1.87 -14.63
C ILE A 325 7.61 -1.10 -14.78
N PRO A 326 8.34 -1.21 -15.92
CA PRO A 326 9.68 -0.61 -16.08
C PRO A 326 9.57 0.91 -16.31
N ARG A 327 9.05 1.62 -15.33
CA ARG A 327 8.84 3.07 -15.28
C ARG A 327 9.22 3.59 -13.91
N LEU A 328 9.82 4.77 -13.85
CA LEU A 328 9.99 5.48 -12.58
C LEU A 328 8.61 5.84 -12.04
N GLY A 329 8.23 5.24 -10.93
CA GLY A 329 6.95 5.48 -10.25
C GLY A 329 7.11 6.10 -8.86
N TYR A 330 8.32 6.04 -8.29
CA TYR A 330 8.56 6.37 -6.89
C TYR A 330 9.91 7.06 -6.70
N VAL A 331 9.93 8.12 -5.89
CA VAL A 331 11.16 8.80 -5.46
C VAL A 331 11.28 8.69 -3.95
N GLN A 332 12.27 7.95 -3.51
CA GLN A 332 12.56 7.70 -2.11
C GLN A 332 13.60 8.70 -1.61
N TYR A 333 13.33 9.34 -0.46
CA TYR A 333 14.26 10.28 0.15
C TYR A 333 15.16 9.60 1.16
N TYR A 334 16.47 9.73 0.94
CA TYR A 334 17.50 9.24 1.83
C TYR A 334 17.95 10.35 2.76
N GLU A 335 17.53 10.32 4.03
CA GLU A 335 17.92 11.31 5.02
C GLU A 335 18.99 10.78 5.98
N ASP A 336 20.08 11.51 6.16
CA ASP A 336 21.18 11.15 7.07
C ASP A 336 20.83 11.37 8.57
N GLY A 337 19.68 11.93 8.88
CA GLY A 337 19.26 12.37 10.20
C GLY A 337 18.32 11.41 10.94
N GLY A 338 18.85 10.46 11.66
CA GLY A 338 18.23 9.93 12.90
C GLY A 338 17.01 9.02 12.80
N GLN A 339 16.27 8.97 11.72
CA GLN A 339 15.08 8.11 11.58
C GLN A 339 15.17 7.08 10.44
N ASN A 340 16.28 6.99 9.74
CA ASN A 340 16.45 5.98 8.71
C ASN A 340 16.50 4.58 9.35
N THR A 341 15.37 3.89 9.33
CA THR A 341 15.18 2.53 9.88
C THR A 341 16.22 1.56 9.33
N ARG A 342 16.58 1.70 8.04
CA ARG A 342 17.61 0.90 7.36
C ARG A 342 18.97 1.01 8.06
N ARG A 343 19.37 2.20 8.48
CA ARG A 343 20.66 2.42 9.14
C ARG A 343 20.67 2.00 10.60
N ILE A 344 19.62 2.36 11.35
CA ILE A 344 19.53 2.13 12.78
C ILE A 344 19.27 0.65 13.09
N ARG A 345 18.40 0.00 12.33
CA ARG A 345 17.91 -1.37 12.58
C ARG A 345 18.46 -2.41 11.62
N ASN A 346 19.49 -2.10 10.82
CA ASN A 346 19.99 -3.03 9.78
C ASN A 346 20.33 -4.42 10.33
N LYS A 347 20.96 -4.51 11.50
CA LYS A 347 21.30 -5.82 12.12
C LYS A 347 20.07 -6.65 12.43
N ASP A 348 19.01 -6.01 12.94
CA ASP A 348 17.75 -6.68 13.25
C ASP A 348 16.99 -7.05 11.97
N ILE A 349 16.95 -6.17 10.98
CA ILE A 349 16.41 -6.45 9.65
C ILE A 349 17.10 -7.67 9.05
N GLN A 350 18.43 -7.71 8.99
CA GLN A 350 19.16 -8.82 8.41
C GLN A 350 18.97 -10.13 9.19
N ARG A 351 18.79 -10.07 10.51
CA ARG A 351 18.45 -11.24 11.32
C ARG A 351 17.06 -11.77 10.99
N HIS A 352 16.06 -10.89 10.90
CA HIS A 352 14.69 -11.26 10.52
C HIS A 352 14.63 -11.80 9.09
N VAL A 353 15.30 -11.17 8.14
CA VAL A 353 15.37 -11.65 6.75
C VAL A 353 15.93 -13.08 6.68
N ARG A 354 17.00 -13.40 7.43
CA ARG A 354 17.53 -14.77 7.49
C ARG A 354 16.53 -15.76 8.07
N PHE A 355 15.81 -15.38 9.12
CA PHE A 355 14.77 -16.21 9.73
C PHE A 355 13.59 -16.44 8.76
N LEU A 356 13.09 -15.37 8.13
CA LEU A 356 12.00 -15.43 7.18
C LEU A 356 12.39 -16.27 5.95
N ARG A 357 13.60 -16.07 5.42
CA ARG A 357 14.13 -16.91 4.35
C ARG A 357 14.08 -18.39 4.73
N ALA A 358 14.63 -18.76 5.88
CA ALA A 358 14.65 -20.15 6.33
C ALA A 358 13.22 -20.71 6.47
N ARG A 359 12.28 -19.91 6.96
CA ARG A 359 10.87 -20.29 7.13
C ARG A 359 10.16 -20.55 5.79
N TYR A 360 10.41 -19.74 4.77
CA TYR A 360 9.71 -19.80 3.49
C TYR A 360 10.49 -20.53 2.39
N ASP A 361 11.73 -20.93 2.63
CA ASP A 361 12.69 -21.38 1.60
C ASP A 361 12.15 -22.56 0.76
N ARG A 362 11.57 -23.56 1.42
CA ARG A 362 10.96 -24.71 0.74
C ARG A 362 9.75 -24.30 -0.10
N GLN A 363 8.88 -23.48 0.44
CA GLN A 363 7.69 -23.00 -0.28
C GLN A 363 8.07 -22.17 -1.51
N ILE A 364 9.15 -21.38 -1.40
CA ILE A 364 9.71 -20.62 -2.53
C ILE A 364 10.18 -21.59 -3.62
N HIS A 365 10.90 -22.64 -3.24
CA HIS A 365 11.33 -23.69 -4.17
C HIS A 365 10.15 -24.35 -4.88
N GLU A 366 9.16 -24.84 -4.13
CA GLU A 366 7.94 -25.44 -4.66
C GLU A 366 7.20 -24.48 -5.60
N ARG A 367 7.20 -23.18 -5.30
CA ARG A 367 6.60 -22.16 -6.17
C ARG A 367 7.36 -22.01 -7.49
N PHE A 368 8.70 -22.00 -7.48
CA PHE A 368 9.50 -21.97 -8.71
C PHE A 368 9.21 -23.20 -9.58
N LEU A 369 9.17 -24.39 -8.99
CA LEU A 369 8.80 -25.63 -9.71
C LEU A 369 7.41 -25.53 -10.32
N ALA A 370 6.42 -25.04 -9.56
CA ALA A 370 5.05 -24.87 -10.06
C ALA A 370 4.93 -23.87 -11.21
N LEU A 371 5.84 -22.89 -11.27
CA LEU A 371 5.93 -21.92 -12.36
C LEU A 371 6.73 -22.44 -13.57
N GLY A 372 7.34 -23.62 -13.48
CA GLY A 372 8.23 -24.15 -14.51
C GLY A 372 9.54 -23.37 -14.67
N VAL A 373 9.98 -22.68 -13.59
CA VAL A 373 11.18 -21.85 -13.56
C VAL A 373 12.24 -22.51 -12.69
N ASP A 374 13.48 -22.51 -13.18
CA ASP A 374 14.61 -23.08 -12.45
C ASP A 374 14.91 -22.32 -11.15
N ASP A 375 14.95 -23.05 -10.04
CA ASP A 375 15.40 -22.55 -8.74
C ASP A 375 16.87 -22.89 -8.52
N TYR A 376 17.76 -22.24 -9.27
CA TYR A 376 19.20 -22.54 -9.29
C TYR A 376 19.90 -22.38 -7.93
N ALA A 377 19.32 -21.65 -6.96
CA ALA A 377 19.86 -21.55 -5.62
C ALA A 377 19.45 -22.73 -4.73
N TRP A 378 18.45 -23.52 -5.10
CA TRP A 378 18.05 -24.68 -4.31
C TRP A 378 19.12 -25.77 -4.34
N ASN A 379 19.36 -26.40 -3.20
CA ASN A 379 20.28 -27.53 -3.07
C ASN A 379 19.48 -28.77 -2.65
N GLU A 380 19.24 -29.68 -3.56
CA GLU A 380 18.47 -30.92 -3.32
C GLU A 380 19.04 -31.80 -2.21
N GLU A 381 20.36 -31.93 -2.13
CA GLU A 381 21.02 -32.75 -1.13
C GLU A 381 20.85 -32.18 0.28
N LYS A 382 20.89 -30.85 0.40
CA LYS A 382 20.77 -30.14 1.69
C LYS A 382 19.32 -29.85 2.07
N GLY A 383 18.40 -29.81 1.10
CA GLY A 383 17.00 -29.45 1.31
C GLY A 383 16.78 -27.97 1.67
N PHE A 384 17.72 -27.08 1.29
CA PHE A 384 17.60 -25.63 1.43
C PHE A 384 18.41 -24.89 0.36
N SER A 385 18.15 -23.58 0.19
CA SER A 385 18.83 -22.76 -0.80
C SER A 385 20.26 -22.40 -0.39
N ASP A 386 21.14 -22.42 -1.38
CA ASP A 386 22.53 -21.95 -1.27
C ASP A 386 22.73 -20.71 -2.15
N LEU A 387 22.72 -19.54 -1.53
CA LEU A 387 22.85 -18.26 -2.25
C LEU A 387 24.26 -18.00 -2.82
N SER A 388 25.25 -18.83 -2.50
CA SER A 388 26.57 -18.75 -3.10
C SER A 388 26.61 -19.32 -4.52
N ARG A 389 25.66 -20.18 -4.91
CA ARG A 389 25.61 -20.79 -6.24
C ARG A 389 25.51 -19.69 -7.32
N PRO A 390 26.28 -19.76 -8.39
CA PRO A 390 26.22 -18.79 -9.48
C PRO A 390 24.86 -18.86 -10.19
N ASN A 391 24.40 -17.72 -10.70
CA ASN A 391 23.23 -17.70 -11.59
C ASN A 391 23.65 -18.23 -12.97
N PRO A 392 23.13 -19.35 -13.46
CA PRO A 392 23.52 -19.93 -14.73
C PRO A 392 23.20 -19.05 -15.93
N ASN A 393 22.27 -18.09 -15.76
CA ASN A 393 21.84 -17.17 -16.82
C ASN A 393 22.65 -15.85 -16.84
N VAL A 394 23.57 -15.65 -15.91
CA VAL A 394 24.49 -14.51 -15.94
C VAL A 394 25.79 -14.97 -16.57
N VAL A 395 26.00 -14.60 -17.83
CA VAL A 395 27.31 -14.77 -18.48
C VAL A 395 28.31 -13.96 -17.67
N GLN A 396 29.26 -14.63 -17.02
CA GLN A 396 30.43 -13.97 -16.45
C GLN A 396 31.18 -13.31 -17.61
N THR A 397 31.02 -12.01 -17.80
CA THR A 397 31.97 -11.26 -18.62
C THR A 397 33.33 -11.44 -17.96
N ALA A 398 34.17 -12.26 -18.58
CA ALA A 398 35.54 -12.42 -18.18
C ALA A 398 36.14 -11.04 -18.08
N SER A 399 36.68 -10.70 -16.92
CA SER A 399 37.53 -9.55 -16.72
C SER A 399 38.69 -9.64 -17.74
N ILE A 400 38.61 -8.84 -18.79
CA ILE A 400 39.76 -8.57 -19.65
C ILE A 400 40.67 -7.72 -18.78
N THR A 401 41.57 -8.37 -18.08
CA THR A 401 42.80 -7.74 -17.57
C THR A 401 43.55 -7.36 -18.81
N ALA A 402 43.46 -6.09 -19.21
CA ALA A 402 44.41 -5.51 -20.13
C ALA A 402 45.77 -5.51 -19.42
N GLU A 403 46.64 -6.47 -19.74
CA GLU A 403 48.05 -6.34 -19.58
C GLU A 403 48.47 -5.18 -20.50
N VAL A 404 48.75 -4.04 -19.87
CA VAL A 404 49.47 -2.94 -20.50
C VAL A 404 50.95 -3.29 -20.34
N GLY A 405 51.57 -3.77 -21.44
CA GLY A 405 53.02 -3.86 -21.59
C GLY A 405 53.63 -2.48 -21.83
#